data_9d2269f5a7d77af524a8aee6fdef952d
#
_entry.id   9d2269f5a7d77af524a8aee6fdef952d
#
_cell.length_a   1.000
_cell.length_b   1.000
_cell.length_c   1.000
_cell.angle_alpha   90.00
_cell.angle_beta   90.00
_cell.angle_gamma   90.00
#
_symmetry.space_group_name_H-M   'P 1'
#
loop_
_entity.id
_entity.type
_entity.pdbx_description
1 polymer ?
#
loop_
_entity_poly.entity_id
_entity_poly.type
_entity_poly.pdbx_seq_one_letter_code
_entity_poly.pdbx_strand_id
1 'polypeptide(L)'
;KVRCISSIVGVGQGARDALIEKLQNHMDDLSIQRSRIDKPIRVALLLALRDGVPTAAGSETSGHGVLEMAGLTNVFADFEGWKPIAPEAMIKRNPEVIFITERSAKAAGGIEAIIADPIIELTDAGSSGNVFAVDGMALLGFGPRTITTALQISTLAQAND
;
A
#
# COMPACT_ATOMS: atom_id res chain seq x y z
N LYS A 1 0.96 -12.20 -18.35
CA LYS A 1 0.29 -13.13 -17.41
C LYS A 1 -1.19 -13.33 -17.77
N VAL A 2 -2.04 -12.27 -17.86
CA VAL A 2 -3.49 -12.40 -18.13
C VAL A 2 -3.78 -13.22 -19.40
N ARG A 3 -3.12 -12.91 -20.53
CA ARG A 3 -3.29 -13.64 -21.80
C ARG A 3 -2.95 -15.14 -21.66
N CYS A 4 -1.86 -15.46 -20.98
CA CYS A 4 -1.40 -16.84 -20.78
C CYS A 4 -2.37 -17.62 -19.87
N ILE A 5 -2.74 -17.06 -18.72
CA ILE A 5 -3.64 -17.74 -17.77
C ILE A 5 -5.03 -17.94 -18.38
N SER A 6 -5.60 -16.92 -19.03
CA SER A 6 -6.94 -17.03 -19.64
C SER A 6 -7.01 -18.07 -20.76
N SER A 7 -5.91 -18.30 -21.50
CA SER A 7 -5.86 -19.38 -22.49
C SER A 7 -5.83 -20.77 -21.85
N ILE A 8 -5.19 -20.92 -20.69
CA ILE A 8 -5.09 -22.19 -19.96
C ILE A 8 -6.43 -22.57 -19.31
N VAL A 9 -7.13 -21.58 -18.72
CA VAL A 9 -8.40 -21.82 -18.02
C VAL A 9 -9.64 -21.73 -18.93
N GLY A 10 -9.46 -21.58 -20.24
CA GLY A 10 -10.55 -21.59 -21.21
C GLY A 10 -11.46 -20.37 -21.16
N VAL A 11 -10.98 -19.24 -20.66
CA VAL A 11 -11.75 -17.98 -20.67
C VAL A 11 -11.93 -17.50 -22.12
N GLY A 12 -13.16 -17.19 -22.50
CA GLY A 12 -13.51 -16.70 -23.85
C GLY A 12 -12.74 -15.43 -24.22
N GLN A 13 -12.44 -15.30 -25.52
CA GLN A 13 -11.60 -14.19 -26.03
C GLN A 13 -12.12 -12.81 -25.65
N GLY A 14 -13.44 -12.59 -25.75
CA GLY A 14 -14.05 -11.30 -25.40
C GLY A 14 -13.89 -10.92 -23.93
N ALA A 15 -14.07 -11.88 -23.01
CA ALA A 15 -13.89 -11.61 -21.56
C ALA A 15 -12.43 -11.32 -21.21
N ARG A 16 -11.49 -11.99 -21.88
CA ARG A 16 -10.05 -11.74 -21.73
C ARG A 16 -9.69 -10.34 -22.22
N ASP A 17 -10.16 -9.96 -23.41
CA ASP A 17 -9.83 -8.68 -24.04
C ASP A 17 -10.44 -7.52 -23.23
N ALA A 18 -11.68 -7.66 -22.73
CA ALA A 18 -12.30 -6.71 -21.83
C ALA A 18 -11.51 -6.52 -20.50
N LEU A 19 -10.98 -7.62 -19.94
CA LEU A 19 -10.11 -7.52 -18.73
C LEU A 19 -8.80 -6.79 -19.04
N ILE A 20 -8.19 -7.07 -20.19
CA ILE A 20 -6.94 -6.39 -20.59
C ILE A 20 -7.17 -4.89 -20.77
N GLU A 21 -8.24 -4.51 -21.47
CA GLU A 21 -8.64 -3.12 -21.68
C GLU A 21 -8.87 -2.41 -20.34
N LYS A 22 -9.62 -3.05 -19.44
CA LYS A 22 -9.84 -2.51 -18.09
C LYS A 22 -8.54 -2.28 -17.33
N LEU A 23 -7.58 -3.23 -17.41
CA LEU A 23 -6.28 -3.09 -16.75
C LEU A 23 -5.43 -1.98 -17.38
N GLN A 24 -5.51 -1.79 -18.71
CA GLN A 24 -4.85 -0.70 -19.40
C GLN A 24 -5.39 0.65 -18.94
N ASN A 25 -6.71 0.83 -18.91
CA ASN A 25 -7.34 2.05 -18.43
C ASN A 25 -6.91 2.39 -16.99
N HIS A 26 -6.87 1.39 -16.09
CA HIS A 26 -6.38 1.62 -14.72
C HIS A 26 -4.89 1.98 -14.67
N MET A 27 -4.07 1.48 -15.58
CA MET A 27 -2.65 1.87 -15.68
C MET A 27 -2.49 3.33 -16.16
N ASP A 28 -3.32 3.76 -17.10
CA ASP A 28 -3.35 5.13 -17.60
C ASP A 28 -3.82 6.09 -16.49
N ASP A 29 -4.89 5.76 -15.77
CA ASP A 29 -5.36 6.50 -14.60
C ASP A 29 -4.27 6.62 -13.52
N LEU A 30 -3.57 5.51 -13.24
CA LEU A 30 -2.47 5.50 -12.28
C LEU A 30 -1.30 6.38 -12.74
N SER A 31 -0.99 6.39 -14.03
CA SER A 31 0.05 7.26 -14.60
C SER A 31 -0.32 8.74 -14.43
N ILE A 32 -1.58 9.09 -14.69
CA ILE A 32 -2.11 10.44 -14.48
C ILE A 32 -2.03 10.82 -13.00
N GLN A 33 -2.46 9.92 -12.10
CA GLN A 33 -2.43 10.17 -10.67
C GLN A 33 -1.00 10.40 -10.16
N ARG A 34 -0.05 9.58 -10.60
CA ARG A 34 1.37 9.74 -10.26
C ARG A 34 1.96 11.07 -10.74
N SER A 35 1.55 11.55 -11.93
CA SER A 35 2.04 12.82 -12.47
C SER A 35 1.60 14.05 -11.67
N ARG A 36 0.66 13.90 -10.76
CA ARG A 36 0.18 14.96 -9.85
C ARG A 36 0.97 15.03 -8.54
N ILE A 37 1.87 14.07 -8.31
CA ILE A 37 2.73 14.04 -7.12
C ILE A 37 3.91 14.99 -7.38
N ASP A 38 3.84 16.19 -6.84
CA ASP A 38 4.89 17.21 -7.01
C ASP A 38 6.06 16.96 -6.04
N LYS A 39 5.81 16.36 -4.88
CA LYS A 39 6.81 16.05 -3.86
C LYS A 39 6.72 14.57 -3.45
N PRO A 40 7.86 13.94 -3.11
CA PRO A 40 7.83 12.57 -2.61
C PRO A 40 7.00 12.44 -1.34
N ILE A 41 5.88 11.70 -1.39
CA ILE A 41 5.05 11.41 -0.22
C ILE A 41 5.67 10.20 0.50
N ARG A 42 6.03 10.37 1.77
CA ARG A 42 6.72 9.37 2.59
C ARG A 42 5.72 8.44 3.27
N VAL A 43 5.79 7.17 2.96
CA VAL A 43 4.79 6.17 3.34
C VAL A 43 5.42 5.00 4.06
N ALA A 44 4.75 4.50 5.12
CA ALA A 44 4.99 3.19 5.69
C ALA A 44 3.85 2.24 5.32
N LEU A 45 4.19 1.03 4.89
CA LEU A 45 3.23 -0.05 4.71
C LEU A 45 3.44 -1.11 5.77
N LEU A 46 2.40 -1.34 6.59
CA LEU A 46 2.44 -2.27 7.71
C LEU A 46 1.65 -3.55 7.37
N LEU A 47 2.30 -4.69 7.53
CA LEU A 47 1.65 -6.00 7.43
C LEU A 47 0.85 -6.33 8.69
N ALA A 48 1.39 -5.97 9.85
CA ALA A 48 0.80 -6.24 11.15
C ALA A 48 1.24 -5.18 12.18
N LEU A 49 0.43 -5.04 13.22
CA LEU A 49 0.77 -4.39 14.48
C LEU A 49 0.46 -5.39 15.58
N ARG A 50 1.49 -5.94 16.23
CA ARG A 50 1.34 -6.96 17.29
C ARG A 50 2.04 -6.47 18.54
N ASP A 51 1.29 -6.39 19.65
CA ASP A 51 1.81 -5.94 20.94
C ASP A 51 2.58 -4.61 20.84
N GLY A 52 2.06 -3.67 20.02
CA GLY A 52 2.69 -2.38 19.76
C GLY A 52 3.91 -2.43 18.82
N VAL A 53 4.26 -3.61 18.26
CA VAL A 53 5.39 -3.75 17.33
C VAL A 53 4.89 -3.86 15.90
N PRO A 54 5.07 -2.81 15.07
CA PRO A 54 4.71 -2.85 13.67
C PRO A 54 5.68 -3.69 12.85
N THR A 55 5.15 -4.48 11.90
CA THR A 55 5.94 -5.17 10.88
C THR A 55 5.78 -4.41 9.57
N ALA A 56 6.84 -3.79 9.08
CA ALA A 56 6.83 -2.98 7.87
C ALA A 56 7.42 -3.68 6.65
N ALA A 57 6.97 -3.23 5.47
CA ALA A 57 7.52 -3.60 4.18
C ALA A 57 8.86 -2.90 3.95
N GLY A 58 9.93 -3.65 3.81
CA GLY A 58 11.20 -3.19 3.24
C GLY A 58 11.24 -3.36 1.73
N SER A 59 12.39 -3.09 1.12
CA SER A 59 12.65 -3.43 -0.29
C SER A 59 12.47 -4.94 -0.54
N GLU A 60 12.35 -5.33 -1.80
CA GLU A 60 12.09 -6.72 -2.23
C GLU A 60 10.80 -7.36 -1.69
N THR A 61 9.86 -6.55 -1.19
CA THR A 61 8.52 -7.01 -0.84
C THR A 61 7.49 -6.62 -1.90
N SER A 62 6.41 -7.39 -1.97
CA SER A 62 5.25 -7.00 -2.78
C SER A 62 4.66 -5.66 -2.34
N GLY A 63 4.72 -5.37 -1.04
CA GLY A 63 4.27 -4.08 -0.50
C GLY A 63 5.09 -2.91 -1.04
N HIS A 64 6.42 -3.02 -1.04
CA HIS A 64 7.30 -1.99 -1.62
C HIS A 64 7.00 -1.77 -3.11
N GLY A 65 6.90 -2.86 -3.90
CA GLY A 65 6.60 -2.74 -5.33
C GLY A 65 5.25 -2.07 -5.63
N VAL A 66 4.24 -2.23 -4.76
CA VAL A 66 2.95 -1.52 -4.92
C VAL A 66 3.08 -0.05 -4.55
N LEU A 67 3.85 0.31 -3.51
CA LEU A 67 4.15 1.72 -3.19
C LEU A 67 4.88 2.41 -4.34
N GLU A 68 5.91 1.77 -4.92
CA GLU A 68 6.62 2.30 -6.11
C GLU A 68 5.68 2.44 -7.31
N MET A 69 4.81 1.45 -7.55
CA MET A 69 3.79 1.51 -8.60
C MET A 69 2.86 2.71 -8.39
N ALA A 70 2.49 3.01 -7.15
CA ALA A 70 1.66 4.15 -6.79
C ALA A 70 2.38 5.51 -6.83
N GLY A 71 3.70 5.54 -7.03
CA GLY A 71 4.53 6.75 -7.01
C GLY A 71 4.87 7.24 -5.60
N LEU A 72 4.76 6.37 -4.59
CA LEU A 72 4.97 6.71 -3.19
C LEU A 72 6.36 6.27 -2.73
N THR A 73 6.92 7.00 -1.76
CA THR A 73 8.25 6.72 -1.21
C THR A 73 8.13 5.88 0.06
N ASN A 74 8.60 4.64 -0.01
CA ASN A 74 8.66 3.77 1.18
C ASN A 74 9.78 4.24 2.12
N VAL A 75 9.41 4.64 3.35
CA VAL A 75 10.38 5.09 4.36
C VAL A 75 11.28 3.97 4.90
N PHE A 76 10.93 2.72 4.61
CA PHE A 76 11.66 1.52 5.03
C PHE A 76 12.33 0.78 3.86
N ALA A 77 12.60 1.43 2.74
CA ALA A 77 13.25 0.82 1.58
C ALA A 77 14.73 0.44 1.79
N ASP A 78 15.33 0.84 2.91
CA ASP A 78 16.74 0.60 3.24
C ASP A 78 17.03 -0.79 3.84
N PHE A 79 16.02 -1.60 4.07
CA PHE A 79 16.18 -3.01 4.41
C PHE A 79 15.33 -3.91 3.49
N GLU A 80 15.71 -5.16 3.36
CA GLU A 80 15.01 -6.17 2.55
C GLU A 80 13.98 -6.95 3.37
N GLY A 81 12.86 -7.27 2.73
CA GLY A 81 11.83 -8.15 3.29
C GLY A 81 10.92 -7.46 4.30
N TRP A 82 10.11 -8.27 4.97
CA TRP A 82 9.21 -7.82 6.04
C TRP A 82 9.91 -7.92 7.38
N LYS A 83 10.03 -6.80 8.12
CA LYS A 83 10.71 -6.80 9.41
C LYS A 83 9.90 -6.07 10.49
N PRO A 84 9.98 -6.55 11.75
CA PRO A 84 9.55 -5.78 12.90
C PRO A 84 10.35 -4.48 13.00
N ILE A 85 9.66 -3.38 13.28
CA ILE A 85 10.25 -2.05 13.37
C ILE A 85 10.29 -1.60 14.82
N ALA A 86 11.47 -1.18 15.30
CA ALA A 86 11.60 -0.59 16.61
C ALA A 86 10.85 0.77 16.67
N PRO A 87 10.27 1.12 17.83
CA PRO A 87 9.57 2.38 18.03
C PRO A 87 10.36 3.61 17.57
N GLU A 88 11.63 3.66 17.94
CA GLU A 88 12.53 4.76 17.59
C GLU A 88 12.74 4.89 16.07
N ALA A 89 12.76 3.76 15.36
CA ALA A 89 12.90 3.74 13.91
C ALA A 89 11.63 4.28 13.23
N MET A 90 10.44 3.95 13.74
CA MET A 90 9.17 4.47 13.23
C MET A 90 9.11 6.00 13.39
N ILE A 91 9.39 6.50 14.59
CA ILE A 91 9.40 7.93 14.90
C ILE A 91 10.46 8.67 14.06
N LYS A 92 11.67 8.12 13.97
CA LYS A 92 12.77 8.72 13.19
C LYS A 92 12.46 8.79 11.70
N ARG A 93 11.81 7.77 11.14
CA ARG A 93 11.42 7.73 9.73
C ARG A 93 10.24 8.65 9.44
N ASN A 94 9.40 8.87 10.43
CA ASN A 94 8.30 9.81 10.42
C ASN A 94 7.49 9.79 9.11
N PRO A 95 6.75 8.70 8.82
CA PRO A 95 5.91 8.64 7.63
C PRO A 95 4.78 9.67 7.68
N GLU A 96 4.43 10.22 6.52
CA GLU A 96 3.29 11.15 6.33
C GLU A 96 1.97 10.39 6.17
N VAL A 97 2.07 9.14 5.67
CA VAL A 97 0.92 8.25 5.49
C VAL A 97 1.31 6.83 5.93
N ILE A 98 0.40 6.14 6.60
CA ILE A 98 0.54 4.74 6.95
C ILE A 98 -0.58 3.93 6.29
N PHE A 99 -0.21 2.90 5.54
CA PHE A 99 -1.14 1.87 5.09
C PHE A 99 -0.97 0.61 5.91
N ILE A 100 -2.07 -0.04 6.28
CA ILE A 100 -2.09 -1.32 6.99
C ILE A 100 -3.12 -2.24 6.34
N THR A 101 -2.92 -3.56 6.39
CA THR A 101 -3.94 -4.48 5.87
C THR A 101 -5.21 -4.43 6.71
N GLU A 102 -6.40 -4.52 6.07
CA GLU A 102 -7.71 -4.51 6.76
C GLU A 102 -7.79 -5.56 7.88
N ARG A 103 -7.23 -6.76 7.61
CA ARG A 103 -7.17 -7.83 8.61
C ARG A 103 -6.39 -7.42 9.86
N SER A 104 -5.27 -6.75 9.66
CA SER A 104 -4.40 -6.32 10.76
C SER A 104 -4.97 -5.12 11.49
N ALA A 105 -5.58 -4.19 10.77
CA ALA A 105 -6.31 -3.08 11.36
C ALA A 105 -7.44 -3.58 12.28
N LYS A 106 -8.23 -4.54 11.80
CA LYS A 106 -9.29 -5.16 12.62
C LYS A 106 -8.74 -5.89 13.85
N ALA A 107 -7.62 -6.60 13.70
CA ALA A 107 -6.98 -7.31 14.82
C ALA A 107 -6.41 -6.37 15.88
N ALA A 108 -5.99 -5.15 15.48
CA ALA A 108 -5.49 -4.10 16.37
C ALA A 108 -6.61 -3.28 17.05
N GLY A 109 -7.87 -3.55 16.74
CA GLY A 109 -9.01 -2.81 17.33
C GLY A 109 -9.58 -1.69 16.45
N GLY A 110 -9.17 -1.62 15.17
CA GLY A 110 -9.61 -0.60 14.22
C GLY A 110 -8.55 0.46 13.94
N ILE A 111 -8.85 1.34 13.01
CA ILE A 111 -7.92 2.43 12.62
C ILE A 111 -7.72 3.42 13.76
N GLU A 112 -8.76 3.74 14.50
CA GLU A 112 -8.72 4.66 15.65
C GLU A 112 -7.76 4.13 16.74
N ALA A 113 -7.76 2.83 16.99
CA ALA A 113 -6.85 2.21 17.95
C ALA A 113 -5.38 2.25 17.48
N ILE A 114 -5.16 2.17 16.15
CA ILE A 114 -3.81 2.30 15.56
C ILE A 114 -3.33 3.75 15.64
N ILE A 115 -4.19 4.72 15.34
CA ILE A 115 -3.86 6.16 15.45
C ILE A 115 -3.51 6.53 16.90
N ALA A 116 -4.23 5.94 17.87
CA ALA A 116 -4.00 6.15 19.30
C ALA A 116 -2.81 5.34 19.87
N ASP A 117 -2.13 4.52 19.05
CA ASP A 117 -0.89 3.85 19.46
C ASP A 117 0.19 4.90 19.72
N PRO A 118 0.87 4.90 20.91
CA PRO A 118 1.81 5.94 21.29
C PRO A 118 2.98 6.15 20.32
N ILE A 119 3.34 5.11 19.54
CA ILE A 119 4.41 5.18 18.54
C ILE A 119 3.91 5.82 17.25
N ILE A 120 2.71 5.43 16.83
CA ILE A 120 2.08 5.96 15.62
C ILE A 120 1.66 7.41 15.80
N GLU A 121 1.08 7.76 16.95
CA GLU A 121 0.67 9.13 17.30
C GLU A 121 1.83 10.15 17.20
N LEU A 122 3.07 9.71 17.46
CA LEU A 122 4.27 10.54 17.36
C LEU A 122 4.78 10.74 15.93
N THR A 123 4.11 10.18 14.93
CA THR A 123 4.42 10.39 13.50
C THR A 123 3.48 11.41 12.86
N ASP A 124 3.90 12.00 11.73
CA ASP A 124 3.04 12.90 10.95
C ASP A 124 1.75 12.18 10.52
N ALA A 125 1.85 10.89 10.15
CA ALA A 125 0.69 10.06 9.79
C ALA A 125 -0.30 9.91 10.96
N GLY A 126 0.18 9.62 12.16
CA GLY A 126 -0.67 9.45 13.34
C GLY A 126 -1.30 10.76 13.79
N SER A 127 -0.50 11.82 13.91
CA SER A 127 -0.96 13.15 14.35
C SER A 127 -1.98 13.77 13.40
N SER A 128 -1.90 13.48 12.10
CA SER A 128 -2.84 13.95 11.07
C SER A 128 -3.98 12.97 10.78
N GLY A 129 -3.97 11.77 11.39
CA GLY A 129 -4.98 10.73 11.12
C GLY A 129 -4.83 10.05 9.76
N ASN A 130 -3.68 10.17 9.09
CA ASN A 130 -3.39 9.62 7.76
C ASN A 130 -3.00 8.13 7.84
N VAL A 131 -3.86 7.34 8.46
CA VAL A 131 -3.71 5.88 8.62
C VAL A 131 -4.88 5.18 7.94
N PHE A 132 -4.60 4.35 6.93
CA PHE A 132 -5.61 3.74 6.08
C PHE A 132 -5.51 2.22 6.05
N ALA A 133 -6.66 1.55 6.17
CA ALA A 133 -6.77 0.11 5.94
C ALA A 133 -6.94 -0.18 4.44
N VAL A 134 -6.22 -1.20 3.95
CA VAL A 134 -6.28 -1.62 2.54
C VAL A 134 -6.45 -3.13 2.42
N ASP A 135 -7.08 -3.59 1.33
CA ASP A 135 -7.22 -5.03 1.03
C ASP A 135 -5.84 -5.68 0.85
N GLY A 136 -5.41 -6.43 1.88
CA GLY A 136 -4.12 -7.11 1.88
C GLY A 136 -3.96 -8.13 0.75
N MET A 137 -5.04 -8.80 0.31
CA MET A 137 -4.98 -9.75 -0.80
C MET A 137 -4.77 -9.05 -2.14
N ALA A 138 -5.40 -7.90 -2.35
CA ALA A 138 -5.23 -7.11 -3.56
C ALA A 138 -3.84 -6.43 -3.58
N LEU A 139 -3.36 -5.99 -2.42
CA LEU A 139 -2.05 -5.36 -2.24
C LEU A 139 -0.90 -6.35 -2.44
N LEU A 140 -0.96 -7.52 -1.80
CA LEU A 140 0.17 -8.44 -1.70
C LEU A 140 0.18 -9.55 -2.75
N GLY A 141 -0.97 -9.82 -3.39
CA GLY A 141 -1.16 -10.95 -4.30
C GLY A 141 -0.66 -10.73 -5.72
N PHE A 142 -0.26 -9.52 -6.11
CA PHE A 142 0.16 -9.14 -7.46
C PHE A 142 -0.75 -9.69 -8.58
N GLY A 143 -2.06 -9.62 -8.32
CA GLY A 143 -3.12 -10.02 -9.25
C GLY A 143 -3.70 -8.85 -10.05
N PRO A 144 -4.78 -9.07 -10.80
CA PRO A 144 -5.45 -8.01 -11.57
C PRO A 144 -5.92 -6.81 -10.74
N ARG A 145 -6.18 -7.01 -9.43
CA ARG A 145 -6.60 -5.95 -8.51
C ARG A 145 -5.46 -5.06 -8.01
N THR A 146 -4.20 -5.47 -8.19
CA THR A 146 -3.03 -4.73 -7.68
C THR A 146 -2.95 -3.32 -8.27
N ILE A 147 -3.27 -3.15 -9.56
CA ILE A 147 -3.26 -1.83 -10.22
C ILE A 147 -4.32 -0.91 -9.61
N THR A 148 -5.52 -1.43 -9.38
CA THR A 148 -6.62 -0.68 -8.74
C THR A 148 -6.24 -0.30 -7.29
N THR A 149 -5.58 -1.20 -6.56
CA THR A 149 -5.09 -0.92 -5.21
C THR A 149 -3.98 0.14 -5.22
N ALA A 150 -3.04 0.08 -6.17
CA ALA A 150 -2.02 1.10 -6.35
C ALA A 150 -2.64 2.48 -6.63
N LEU A 151 -3.67 2.55 -7.48
CA LEU A 151 -4.42 3.77 -7.74
C LEU A 151 -5.12 4.28 -6.47
N GLN A 152 -5.78 3.40 -5.72
CA GLN A 152 -6.44 3.74 -4.46
C GLN A 152 -5.46 4.34 -3.43
N ILE A 153 -4.33 3.68 -3.17
CA ILE A 153 -3.35 4.17 -2.19
C ILE A 153 -2.68 5.47 -2.66
N SER A 154 -2.45 5.63 -3.97
CA SER A 154 -1.94 6.89 -4.53
C SER A 154 -2.93 8.03 -4.30
N THR A 155 -4.23 7.79 -4.52
CA THR A 155 -5.29 8.79 -4.30
C THR A 155 -5.42 9.15 -2.81
N LEU A 156 -5.43 8.13 -1.92
CA LEU A 156 -5.52 8.36 -0.47
C LEU A 156 -4.32 9.16 0.07
N ALA A 157 -3.12 8.86 -0.43
CA ALA A 157 -1.92 9.56 0.01
C ALA A 157 -1.90 11.04 -0.42
N GLN A 158 -2.47 11.38 -1.58
CA GLN A 158 -2.52 12.75 -2.09
C GLN A 158 -3.67 13.60 -1.54
N ALA A 159 -4.71 12.97 -1.00
CA ALA A 159 -5.87 13.69 -0.47
C ALA A 159 -5.58 14.48 0.82
N ASN A 160 -4.42 14.26 1.42
CA ASN A 160 -4.02 14.79 2.73
C ASN A 160 -2.69 15.58 2.68
N ASP A 161 -2.26 16.00 1.47
CA ASP A 161 -1.08 16.85 1.26
C ASP A 161 -1.42 18.36 1.25
#